data_bcac50ec56210b96a9a61e5e941afb8b
#
_entry.id   bcac50ec56210b96a9a61e5e941afb8b
#
_cell.length_a   1.000
_cell.length_b   1.000
_cell.length_c   1.000
_cell.angle_alpha   90.00
_cell.angle_beta   90.00
_cell.angle_gamma   90.00
#
_symmetry.space_group_name_H-M   'P 1'
#
loop_
_entity.id
_entity.type
_entity.pdbx_description
1 polymer ?
#
loop_
_entity_poly.entity_id
_entity_poly.type
_entity_poly.pdbx_seq_one_letter_code
_entity_poly.pdbx_strand_id
1 'polypeptide(L)'
;MLPLKMSNVDTDQIMPKQFLKRVERSGYGEFLFYDWKKDPDFSLNKKEYQEAKVLVAGDNFGTGSSREHAPWGLQDWGFDAIISTKFADIFKLNSINIGLVPIETSSENVEALFNKIENNPNTNIYISIEEKSVKCEEIEFTFDLDSFSQNRILEGLDKIDITLEYINDCLLYTSDAADDGIR
;
A
#
# COMPACT_ATOMS: atom_id res chain seq x y z
N MET A 1 -8.86 5.18 -11.11
CA MET A 1 -8.89 5.22 -9.62
C MET A 1 -10.16 4.55 -9.10
N LEU A 2 -10.14 3.96 -7.89
CA LEU A 2 -11.31 3.37 -7.22
C LEU A 2 -11.65 4.20 -5.98
N PRO A 3 -12.89 4.70 -5.82
CA PRO A 3 -13.30 5.43 -4.63
C PRO A 3 -13.79 4.49 -3.54
N LEU A 4 -13.24 4.62 -2.33
CA LEU A 4 -13.69 3.97 -1.11
C LEU A 4 -14.04 5.06 -0.08
N LYS A 5 -15.24 5.60 -0.13
CA LYS A 5 -15.71 6.70 0.75
C LYS A 5 -16.03 6.20 2.18
N MET A 6 -15.08 5.49 2.77
CA MET A 6 -15.18 4.95 4.13
C MET A 6 -13.98 5.40 4.94
N SER A 7 -14.22 5.82 6.18
CA SER A 7 -13.19 6.18 7.17
C SER A 7 -13.06 5.08 8.23
N ASN A 8 -11.92 5.06 8.92
CA ASN A 8 -11.60 4.07 9.96
C ASN A 8 -11.68 2.63 9.45
N VAL A 9 -11.23 2.41 8.23
CA VAL A 9 -11.18 1.08 7.62
C VAL A 9 -10.11 0.26 8.32
N ASP A 10 -10.54 -0.83 8.99
CA ASP A 10 -9.61 -1.69 9.70
C ASP A 10 -9.11 -2.87 8.84
N THR A 11 -8.02 -3.49 9.29
CA THR A 11 -7.40 -4.60 8.57
C THR A 11 -8.27 -5.86 8.52
N ASP A 12 -9.23 -6.05 9.42
CA ASP A 12 -10.21 -7.15 9.36
C ASP A 12 -11.26 -6.91 8.27
N GLN A 13 -11.61 -5.66 8.02
CA GLN A 13 -12.50 -5.27 6.92
C GLN A 13 -11.80 -5.41 5.57
N ILE A 14 -10.50 -5.07 5.50
CA ILE A 14 -9.69 -5.24 4.29
C ILE A 14 -9.49 -6.72 4.00
N MET A 15 -9.05 -7.49 5.01
CA MET A 15 -8.74 -8.92 4.90
C MET A 15 -9.27 -9.69 6.12
N PRO A 16 -10.45 -10.35 6.02
CA PRO A 16 -11.05 -11.05 7.15
C PRO A 16 -10.20 -12.20 7.70
N LYS A 17 -10.24 -12.37 9.03
CA LYS A 17 -9.43 -13.36 9.79
C LYS A 17 -9.47 -14.77 9.25
N GLN A 18 -10.59 -15.20 8.71
CA GLN A 18 -10.79 -16.56 8.21
C GLN A 18 -9.83 -16.93 7.07
N PHE A 19 -9.30 -15.94 6.33
CA PHE A 19 -8.40 -16.14 5.21
C PHE A 19 -6.91 -16.10 5.58
N LEU A 20 -6.57 -15.75 6.83
CA LEU A 20 -5.17 -15.62 7.29
C LEU A 20 -4.43 -16.94 7.52
N LYS A 21 -5.10 -18.08 7.39
CA LYS A 21 -4.52 -19.41 7.61
C LYS A 21 -3.80 -19.98 6.37
N ARG A 22 -3.81 -19.26 5.26
CA ARG A 22 -3.13 -19.70 4.03
C ARG A 22 -1.62 -19.54 4.19
N VAL A 23 -0.88 -20.47 3.59
CA VAL A 23 0.59 -20.47 3.62
C VAL A 23 1.18 -19.66 2.48
N GLU A 24 0.45 -19.60 1.36
CA GLU A 24 0.87 -18.87 0.17
C GLU A 24 0.79 -17.36 0.41
N ARG A 25 1.73 -16.59 -0.18
CA ARG A 25 1.75 -15.12 -0.13
C ARG A 25 0.95 -14.44 -1.25
N SER A 26 0.33 -15.19 -2.14
CA SER A 26 -0.44 -14.71 -3.29
C SER A 26 -1.86 -15.27 -3.28
N GLY A 27 -2.75 -14.66 -4.09
CA GLY A 27 -4.16 -15.06 -4.20
C GLY A 27 -5.04 -14.49 -3.10
N TYR A 28 -4.59 -13.43 -2.41
CA TYR A 28 -5.39 -12.72 -1.40
C TYR A 28 -6.36 -11.71 -2.02
N GLY A 29 -6.13 -11.26 -3.25
CA GLY A 29 -6.98 -10.30 -3.94
C GLY A 29 -8.44 -10.73 -4.09
N GLU A 30 -8.71 -12.03 -4.22
CA GLU A 30 -10.06 -12.57 -4.26
C GLU A 30 -10.85 -12.36 -2.96
N PHE A 31 -10.14 -12.30 -1.79
CA PHE A 31 -10.72 -12.11 -0.46
C PHE A 31 -10.73 -10.65 0.01
N LEU A 32 -10.14 -9.75 -0.80
CA LEU A 32 -10.10 -8.32 -0.49
C LEU A 32 -11.53 -7.79 -0.29
N PHE A 33 -11.77 -7.12 0.85
CA PHE A 33 -13.07 -6.60 1.24
C PHE A 33 -14.20 -7.62 1.11
N TYR A 34 -13.96 -8.88 1.46
CA TYR A 34 -14.84 -10.02 1.24
C TYR A 34 -16.28 -9.78 1.69
N ASP A 35 -16.48 -9.17 2.87
CA ASP A 35 -17.82 -8.94 3.39
C ASP A 35 -18.53 -7.79 2.66
N TRP A 36 -17.81 -6.76 2.28
CA TRP A 36 -18.37 -5.64 1.53
C TRP A 36 -18.65 -5.99 0.06
N LYS A 37 -17.88 -6.90 -0.52
CA LYS A 37 -18.14 -7.40 -1.89
C LYS A 37 -19.46 -8.17 -2.04
N LYS A 38 -20.13 -8.52 -0.94
CA LYS A 38 -21.49 -9.11 -0.97
C LYS A 38 -22.53 -8.07 -1.37
N ASP A 39 -22.27 -6.79 -1.18
CA ASP A 39 -23.11 -5.70 -1.65
C ASP A 39 -22.82 -5.46 -3.15
N PRO A 40 -23.82 -5.62 -4.04
CA PRO A 40 -23.65 -5.37 -5.48
C PRO A 40 -23.23 -3.94 -5.82
N ASP A 41 -23.58 -2.96 -4.98
CA ASP A 41 -23.27 -1.55 -5.20
C ASP A 41 -21.88 -1.14 -4.71
N PHE A 42 -21.17 -2.07 -4.06
CA PHE A 42 -19.81 -1.81 -3.59
C PHE A 42 -18.84 -1.49 -4.74
N SER A 43 -18.00 -0.48 -4.57
CA SER A 43 -17.14 0.05 -5.64
C SER A 43 -16.29 -1.01 -6.34
N LEU A 44 -15.75 -2.00 -5.61
CA LEU A 44 -14.96 -3.08 -6.20
C LEU A 44 -15.76 -3.99 -7.15
N ASN A 45 -17.09 -4.03 -7.05
CA ASN A 45 -17.94 -4.86 -7.91
C ASN A 45 -18.28 -4.17 -9.24
N LYS A 46 -18.05 -2.85 -9.33
CA LYS A 46 -18.38 -2.06 -10.51
C LYS A 46 -17.33 -2.25 -11.60
N LYS A 47 -17.77 -2.51 -12.82
CA LYS A 47 -16.88 -2.77 -13.97
C LYS A 47 -15.92 -1.63 -14.28
N GLU A 48 -16.35 -0.40 -14.06
CA GLU A 48 -15.57 0.82 -14.30
C GLU A 48 -14.33 0.94 -13.43
N TYR A 49 -14.25 0.21 -12.31
CA TYR A 49 -13.12 0.25 -11.38
C TYR A 49 -12.27 -1.03 -11.36
N GLN A 50 -12.58 -2.03 -12.17
CA GLN A 50 -11.89 -3.32 -12.18
C GLN A 50 -10.40 -3.22 -12.52
N GLU A 51 -10.01 -2.23 -13.31
CA GLU A 51 -8.63 -1.98 -13.73
C GLU A 51 -7.97 -0.84 -12.93
N ALA A 52 -8.59 -0.40 -11.84
CA ALA A 52 -8.08 0.70 -11.06
C ALA A 52 -6.76 0.33 -10.37
N LYS A 53 -5.72 1.13 -10.58
CA LYS A 53 -4.39 0.98 -9.96
C LYS A 53 -4.23 1.77 -8.67
N VAL A 54 -5.12 2.71 -8.40
CA VAL A 54 -5.06 3.58 -7.23
C VAL A 54 -6.38 3.50 -6.48
N LEU A 55 -6.29 3.18 -5.18
CA LEU A 55 -7.40 3.24 -4.24
C LEU A 55 -7.40 4.61 -3.56
N VAL A 56 -8.51 5.36 -3.64
CA VAL A 56 -8.72 6.59 -2.87
C VAL A 56 -9.66 6.24 -1.71
N ALA A 57 -9.18 6.37 -0.48
CA ALA A 57 -9.90 6.02 0.73
C ALA A 57 -10.19 7.25 1.62
N GLY A 58 -11.15 7.12 2.49
CA GLY A 58 -11.43 8.12 3.53
C GLY A 58 -10.35 8.15 4.61
N ASP A 59 -10.63 8.85 5.69
CA ASP A 59 -9.68 9.06 6.80
C ASP A 59 -9.34 7.78 7.55
N ASN A 60 -8.10 7.71 8.08
CA ASN A 60 -7.65 6.68 9.03
C ASN A 60 -7.76 5.24 8.49
N PHE A 61 -7.06 4.98 7.38
CA PHE A 61 -7.08 3.69 6.69
C PHE A 61 -6.07 2.69 7.26
N GLY A 62 -6.43 1.41 7.31
CA GLY A 62 -5.57 0.32 7.73
C GLY A 62 -5.40 0.19 9.24
N THR A 63 -6.39 0.65 10.02
CA THR A 63 -6.41 0.55 11.49
C THR A 63 -6.57 -0.90 11.97
N GLY A 64 -6.50 -1.11 13.28
CA GLY A 64 -6.70 -2.43 13.89
C GLY A 64 -5.43 -3.25 14.02
N SER A 65 -5.54 -4.56 13.80
CA SER A 65 -4.43 -5.49 14.00
C SER A 65 -3.33 -5.34 12.96
N SER A 66 -2.07 -5.46 13.41
CA SER A 66 -0.90 -5.46 12.52
C SER A 66 -0.88 -6.70 11.62
N ARG A 67 -1.37 -6.58 10.38
CA ARG A 67 -1.46 -7.70 9.43
C ARG A 67 -0.87 -7.33 8.07
N GLU A 68 0.14 -8.08 7.68
CA GLU A 68 0.73 -7.97 6.34
C GLU A 68 -0.26 -8.40 5.23
N HIS A 69 -1.21 -9.28 5.55
CA HIS A 69 -2.19 -9.81 4.58
C HIS A 69 -3.12 -8.74 4.00
N ALA A 70 -3.39 -7.64 4.73
CA ALA A 70 -4.21 -6.56 4.22
C ALA A 70 -3.52 -5.82 3.05
N PRO A 71 -2.27 -5.35 3.17
CA PRO A 71 -1.51 -4.86 2.02
C PRO A 71 -1.34 -5.89 0.89
N TRP A 72 -1.09 -7.18 1.21
CA TRP A 72 -0.99 -8.22 0.18
C TRP A 72 -2.27 -8.36 -0.64
N GLY A 73 -3.43 -8.35 0.01
CA GLY A 73 -4.71 -8.41 -0.70
C GLY A 73 -4.95 -7.22 -1.62
N LEU A 74 -4.54 -6.02 -1.20
CA LEU A 74 -4.63 -4.81 -2.02
C LEU A 74 -3.71 -4.88 -3.25
N GLN A 75 -2.46 -5.31 -3.05
CA GLN A 75 -1.50 -5.47 -4.14
C GLN A 75 -1.92 -6.60 -5.10
N ASP A 76 -2.37 -7.75 -4.59
CA ASP A 76 -2.85 -8.87 -5.42
C ASP A 76 -4.10 -8.52 -6.21
N TRP A 77 -4.96 -7.62 -5.71
CA TRP A 77 -6.07 -7.07 -6.48
C TRP A 77 -5.58 -6.25 -7.67
N GLY A 78 -4.40 -5.62 -7.54
CA GLY A 78 -3.75 -4.84 -8.58
C GLY A 78 -3.57 -3.38 -8.26
N PHE A 79 -3.75 -2.96 -7.00
CA PHE A 79 -3.43 -1.59 -6.59
C PHE A 79 -1.92 -1.40 -6.43
N ASP A 80 -1.42 -0.30 -6.99
CA ASP A 80 -0.03 0.15 -6.87
C ASP A 80 0.11 1.23 -5.79
N ALA A 81 -0.96 2.00 -5.55
CA ALA A 81 -0.97 3.06 -4.54
C ALA A 81 -2.34 3.20 -3.84
N ILE A 82 -2.30 3.74 -2.61
CA ILE A 82 -3.47 4.10 -1.82
C ILE A 82 -3.33 5.55 -1.40
N ILE A 83 -4.38 6.36 -1.59
CA ILE A 83 -4.44 7.76 -1.15
C ILE A 83 -5.46 7.86 -0.02
N SER A 84 -5.06 8.46 1.10
CA SER A 84 -5.92 8.70 2.26
C SER A 84 -5.44 9.94 3.01
N THR A 85 -6.24 10.48 3.90
CA THR A 85 -5.81 11.58 4.78
C THR A 85 -4.83 11.10 5.85
N LYS A 86 -4.95 9.81 6.27
CA LYS A 86 -4.09 9.21 7.28
C LYS A 86 -4.10 7.69 7.18
N PHE A 87 -2.97 7.08 7.51
CA PHE A 87 -2.84 5.63 7.65
C PHE A 87 -2.44 5.25 9.09
N ALA A 88 -2.77 4.02 9.49
CA ALA A 88 -2.16 3.42 10.66
C ALA A 88 -0.67 3.12 10.37
N ASP A 89 0.23 3.44 11.33
CA ASP A 89 1.68 3.38 11.13
C ASP A 89 2.17 2.01 10.65
N ILE A 90 1.67 0.93 11.25
CA ILE A 90 2.08 -0.43 10.89
C ILE A 90 1.56 -0.81 9.50
N PHE A 91 0.35 -0.40 9.14
CA PHE A 91 -0.18 -0.63 7.81
C PHE A 91 0.66 0.10 6.76
N LYS A 92 1.02 1.36 7.01
CA LYS A 92 1.90 2.17 6.16
C LYS A 92 3.25 1.46 5.93
N LEU A 93 3.89 1.01 7.00
CA LEU A 93 5.16 0.29 6.95
C LEU A 93 5.04 -1.03 6.15
N ASN A 94 4.00 -1.82 6.42
CA ASN A 94 3.78 -3.09 5.71
C ASN A 94 3.51 -2.86 4.22
N SER A 95 2.80 -1.81 3.85
CA SER A 95 2.53 -1.43 2.45
C SER A 95 3.82 -1.09 1.72
N ILE A 96 4.66 -0.22 2.29
CA ILE A 96 5.96 0.16 1.73
C ILE A 96 6.85 -1.09 1.56
N ASN A 97 6.81 -2.00 2.52
CA ASN A 97 7.62 -3.23 2.49
C ASN A 97 7.35 -4.15 1.29
N ILE A 98 6.21 -4.02 0.64
CA ILE A 98 5.82 -4.82 -0.52
C ILE A 98 5.74 -3.98 -1.81
N GLY A 99 6.08 -2.69 -1.75
CA GLY A 99 6.01 -1.80 -2.91
C GLY A 99 4.62 -1.18 -3.16
N LEU A 100 3.66 -1.34 -2.25
CA LEU A 100 2.38 -0.64 -2.29
C LEU A 100 2.54 0.74 -1.66
N VAL A 101 2.28 1.81 -2.42
CA VAL A 101 2.59 3.20 -2.03
C VAL A 101 1.46 3.83 -1.22
N PRO A 102 1.60 4.06 0.10
CA PRO A 102 0.62 4.80 0.90
C PRO A 102 0.90 6.31 0.79
N ILE A 103 -0.03 7.06 0.25
CA ILE A 103 0.07 8.51 0.02
C ILE A 103 -0.87 9.24 0.98
N GLU A 104 -0.30 10.00 1.91
CA GLU A 104 -1.04 10.87 2.82
C GLU A 104 -1.21 12.26 2.21
N THR A 105 -2.42 12.81 2.28
CA THR A 105 -2.73 14.15 1.78
C THR A 105 -3.86 14.78 2.58
N SER A 106 -4.19 16.04 2.31
CA SER A 106 -5.26 16.74 3.00
C SER A 106 -6.65 16.20 2.66
N SER A 107 -7.62 16.43 3.53
CA SER A 107 -9.02 16.05 3.30
C SER A 107 -9.61 16.71 2.06
N GLU A 108 -9.21 17.96 1.78
CA GLU A 108 -9.65 18.70 0.60
C GLU A 108 -9.21 18.00 -0.70
N ASN A 109 -7.96 17.50 -0.74
CA ASN A 109 -7.45 16.76 -1.89
C ASN A 109 -8.17 15.42 -2.07
N VAL A 110 -8.42 14.69 -0.98
CA VAL A 110 -9.15 13.41 -1.02
C VAL A 110 -10.57 13.63 -1.52
N GLU A 111 -11.28 14.65 -1.03
CA GLU A 111 -12.63 15.00 -1.50
C GLU A 111 -12.64 15.45 -2.97
N ALA A 112 -11.65 16.25 -3.38
CA ALA A 112 -11.51 16.64 -4.78
C ALA A 112 -11.31 15.44 -5.70
N LEU A 113 -10.49 14.45 -5.29
CA LEU A 113 -10.32 13.20 -6.02
C LEU A 113 -11.62 12.38 -6.07
N PHE A 114 -12.36 12.26 -4.96
CA PHE A 114 -13.66 11.59 -4.98
C PHE A 114 -14.63 12.22 -5.97
N ASN A 115 -14.74 13.53 -5.98
CA ASN A 115 -15.60 14.27 -6.91
C ASN A 115 -15.17 14.04 -8.38
N LYS A 116 -13.86 13.98 -8.65
CA LYS A 116 -13.34 13.68 -10.00
C LYS A 116 -13.71 12.28 -10.45
N ILE A 117 -13.52 11.27 -9.59
CA ILE A 117 -13.84 9.87 -9.90
C ILE A 117 -15.34 9.70 -10.15
N GLU A 118 -16.20 10.35 -9.36
CA GLU A 118 -17.66 10.30 -9.56
C GLU A 118 -18.11 10.94 -10.85
N ASN A 119 -17.51 12.05 -11.22
CA ASN A 119 -17.82 12.74 -12.48
C ASN A 119 -17.28 11.97 -13.71
N ASN A 120 -16.11 11.35 -13.57
CA ASN A 120 -15.48 10.56 -14.64
C ASN A 120 -14.65 9.40 -14.05
N PRO A 121 -15.18 8.18 -13.99
CA PRO A 121 -14.46 7.00 -13.48
C PRO A 121 -13.15 6.70 -14.22
N ASN A 122 -13.02 7.14 -15.47
CA ASN A 122 -11.82 6.91 -16.30
C ASN A 122 -10.75 8.02 -16.14
N THR A 123 -10.91 8.92 -15.19
CA THR A 123 -9.90 9.97 -14.94
C THR A 123 -8.55 9.36 -14.60
N ASN A 124 -7.52 9.82 -15.31
CA ASN A 124 -6.15 9.39 -15.10
C ASN A 124 -5.53 10.15 -13.92
N ILE A 125 -4.65 9.44 -13.20
CA ILE A 125 -3.81 10.00 -12.15
C ILE A 125 -2.36 9.64 -12.44
N TYR A 126 -1.46 10.59 -12.22
CA TYR A 126 -0.01 10.40 -12.30
C TYR A 126 0.58 10.51 -10.92
N ILE A 127 1.40 9.55 -10.55
CA ILE A 127 2.12 9.51 -9.27
C ILE A 127 3.60 9.39 -9.60
N SER A 128 4.39 10.38 -9.20
CA SER A 128 5.85 10.34 -9.29
C SER A 128 6.43 10.07 -7.91
N ILE A 129 7.11 8.93 -7.78
CA ILE A 129 7.81 8.57 -6.55
C ILE A 129 9.10 9.41 -6.42
N GLU A 130 9.77 9.72 -7.54
CA GLU A 130 10.98 10.55 -7.57
C GLU A 130 10.70 11.98 -7.07
N GLU A 131 9.63 12.59 -7.59
CA GLU A 131 9.23 13.96 -7.24
C GLU A 131 8.33 14.00 -6.00
N LYS A 132 7.86 12.84 -5.51
CA LYS A 132 6.87 12.72 -4.43
C LYS A 132 5.63 13.55 -4.72
N SER A 133 5.13 13.47 -5.95
CA SER A 133 4.03 14.29 -6.44
C SER A 133 2.89 13.45 -7.01
N VAL A 134 1.69 13.97 -6.87
CA VAL A 134 0.46 13.42 -7.45
C VAL A 134 -0.17 14.49 -8.32
N LYS A 135 -0.59 14.10 -9.52
CA LYS A 135 -1.26 14.97 -10.47
C LYS A 135 -2.47 14.27 -11.09
N CYS A 136 -3.62 14.93 -10.98
CA CYS A 136 -4.88 14.48 -11.55
C CYS A 136 -5.63 15.69 -12.10
N GLU A 137 -5.53 15.91 -13.41
CA GLU A 137 -6.04 17.11 -14.08
C GLU A 137 -5.52 18.40 -13.40
N GLU A 138 -6.42 19.22 -12.81
CA GLU A 138 -6.05 20.44 -12.08
C GLU A 138 -5.68 20.22 -10.61
N ILE A 139 -5.84 18.99 -10.10
CA ILE A 139 -5.44 18.63 -8.73
C ILE A 139 -3.96 18.25 -8.75
N GLU A 140 -3.15 18.98 -7.99
CA GLU A 140 -1.72 18.69 -7.85
C GLU A 140 -1.30 18.88 -6.39
N PHE A 141 -0.60 17.89 -5.84
CA PHE A 141 -0.07 17.94 -4.48
C PHE A 141 1.16 17.06 -4.31
N THR A 142 1.94 17.33 -3.28
CA THR A 142 3.09 16.53 -2.88
C THR A 142 2.74 15.70 -1.66
N PHE A 143 3.47 14.59 -1.47
CA PHE A 143 3.33 13.72 -0.31
C PHE A 143 4.69 13.45 0.34
N ASP A 144 4.67 13.07 1.61
CA ASP A 144 5.90 12.74 2.33
C ASP A 144 6.23 11.26 2.20
N LEU A 145 7.48 10.99 1.83
CA LEU A 145 8.06 9.66 1.76
C LEU A 145 9.54 9.79 2.10
N ASP A 146 9.99 9.11 3.13
CA ASP A 146 11.40 9.13 3.53
C ASP A 146 12.30 8.54 2.44
N SER A 147 13.56 8.95 2.40
CA SER A 147 14.48 8.59 1.32
C SER A 147 14.75 7.09 1.23
N PHE A 148 14.74 6.37 2.36
CA PHE A 148 14.94 4.93 2.39
C PHE A 148 13.75 4.20 1.73
N SER A 149 12.53 4.57 2.10
CA SER A 149 11.29 4.05 1.51
C SER A 149 11.19 4.39 0.03
N GLN A 150 11.59 5.61 -0.34
CA GLN A 150 11.61 6.07 -1.73
C GLN A 150 12.53 5.21 -2.60
N ASN A 151 13.79 5.05 -2.20
CA ASN A 151 14.77 4.24 -2.94
C ASN A 151 14.29 2.80 -3.07
N ARG A 152 13.77 2.24 -1.98
CA ARG A 152 13.27 0.89 -1.96
C ARG A 152 12.14 0.64 -2.97
N ILE A 153 11.19 1.57 -3.08
CA ILE A 153 10.10 1.48 -4.04
C ILE A 153 10.62 1.64 -5.48
N LEU A 154 11.54 2.60 -5.71
CA LEU A 154 12.09 2.86 -7.05
C LEU A 154 12.95 1.71 -7.57
N GLU A 155 13.72 1.06 -6.71
CA GLU A 155 14.61 -0.03 -7.07
C GLU A 155 13.91 -1.41 -6.99
N GLY A 156 12.71 -1.46 -6.42
CA GLY A 156 11.95 -2.71 -6.25
C GLY A 156 12.60 -3.69 -5.26
N LEU A 157 13.41 -3.18 -4.31
CA LEU A 157 14.18 -3.98 -3.37
C LEU A 157 13.28 -4.56 -2.27
N ASP A 158 13.43 -5.85 -2.01
CA ASP A 158 12.85 -6.48 -0.82
C ASP A 158 13.81 -6.35 0.39
N LYS A 159 13.40 -6.88 1.56
CA LYS A 159 14.22 -6.83 2.79
C LYS A 159 15.52 -7.62 2.67
N ILE A 160 15.54 -8.65 1.84
CA ILE A 160 16.69 -9.52 1.62
C ILE A 160 17.68 -8.82 0.71
N ASP A 161 17.20 -8.20 -0.37
CA ASP A 161 18.02 -7.44 -1.32
C ASP A 161 18.81 -6.33 -0.62
N ILE A 162 18.15 -5.57 0.26
CA ILE A 162 18.80 -4.52 1.06
C ILE A 162 19.90 -5.12 1.97
N THR A 163 19.64 -6.29 2.57
CA THR A 163 20.64 -6.97 3.42
C THR A 163 21.83 -7.46 2.59
N LEU A 164 21.59 -7.90 1.37
CA LEU A 164 22.65 -8.38 0.46
C LEU A 164 23.62 -7.27 0.03
N GLU A 165 23.20 -6.00 0.00
CA GLU A 165 24.11 -4.87 -0.23
C GLU A 165 25.21 -4.78 0.83
N TYR A 166 24.93 -5.20 2.07
CA TYR A 166 25.85 -5.20 3.20
C TYR A 166 26.50 -6.56 3.47
N ILE A 167 26.42 -7.51 2.53
CA ILE A 167 26.87 -8.90 2.75
C ILE A 167 28.35 -8.99 3.12
N ASN A 168 29.19 -8.14 2.53
CA ASN A 168 30.61 -8.11 2.81
C ASN A 168 30.91 -7.64 4.24
N ASP A 169 30.18 -6.65 4.73
CA ASP A 169 30.31 -6.15 6.10
C ASP A 169 29.84 -7.21 7.11
N CYS A 170 28.75 -7.90 6.80
CA CYS A 170 28.26 -9.01 7.63
C CYS A 170 29.26 -10.18 7.68
N LEU A 171 29.89 -10.54 6.56
CA LEU A 171 30.88 -11.62 6.50
C LEU A 171 32.16 -11.27 7.25
N LEU A 172 32.64 -10.04 7.20
CA LEU A 172 33.77 -9.56 7.98
C LEU A 172 33.52 -9.71 9.49
N TYR A 173 32.37 -9.28 9.97
CA TYR A 173 32.00 -9.35 11.39
C TYR A 173 31.93 -10.82 11.89
N THR A 174 31.40 -11.73 11.08
CA THR A 174 31.32 -13.16 11.47
C THR A 174 32.68 -13.85 11.46
N SER A 175 33.63 -13.46 10.59
CA SER A 175 34.99 -14.01 10.56
C SER A 175 35.80 -13.57 11.78
N ASP A 176 35.70 -12.31 12.18
CA ASP A 176 36.40 -11.76 13.34
C ASP A 176 35.87 -12.37 14.65
N ALA A 177 34.56 -12.59 14.77
CA ALA A 177 33.97 -13.22 15.94
C ALA A 177 34.33 -14.71 16.10
N ALA A 178 34.64 -15.40 15.00
CA ALA A 178 35.09 -16.79 15.03
C ALA A 178 36.58 -16.93 15.47
N ASP A 179 37.41 -15.92 15.22
CA ASP A 179 38.84 -15.94 15.57
C ASP A 179 39.07 -15.63 17.06
N ASP A 180 38.21 -14.85 17.71
CA ASP A 180 38.27 -14.53 19.16
C ASP A 180 37.83 -15.69 20.06
N GLY A 181 37.24 -16.77 19.52
CA GLY A 181 36.75 -17.93 20.25
C GLY A 181 37.76 -19.06 20.47
N ILE A 182 38.99 -18.93 19.96
CA ILE A 182 40.04 -19.98 20.00
C ILE A 182 41.28 -19.43 20.73
N ARG A 183 41.13 -18.92 21.94
CA ARG A 183 42.26 -18.69 22.87
C ARG A 183 41.92 -19.14 24.27
#